data_6f4e545e4b190397f44ca4c1e9893a21
#
_entry.id   6f4e545e4b190397f44ca4c1e9893a21
#
_cell.length_a   1.000
_cell.length_b   1.000
_cell.length_c   1.000
_cell.angle_alpha   90.00
_cell.angle_beta   90.00
_cell.angle_gamma   90.00
#
_symmetry.space_group_name_H-M   'P 1'
#
loop_
_entity.id
_entity.type
_entity.pdbx_description
1 polymer ?
#
loop_
_entity_poly.entity_id
_entity_poly.type
_entity_poly.pdbx_seq_one_letter_code
_entity_poly.pdbx_strand_id
1 'polypeptide(L)'
;MPFENHLKLYVAERHSDGVTVHFPLAPEFINSQGVLHGGITATIADEAAWHAIENHFGKPTNCTTTELKVNYLRPIMGEKAVARAYLVRAGKTLCVSRVDILDDANQLAAIAIVTYMLL
;
A
#
# COMPACT_ATOMS: atom_id res chain seq x y z
N MET A 1 -1.06 18.37 9.92
CA MET A 1 -0.69 16.94 10.01
C MET A 1 -0.61 16.37 8.60
N PRO A 2 0.46 15.68 8.24
CA PRO A 2 0.54 15.05 6.92
C PRO A 2 -0.63 14.07 6.69
N PHE A 3 -1.06 13.97 5.44
CA PHE A 3 -2.21 13.14 5.07
C PHE A 3 -2.07 11.68 5.53
N GLU A 4 -0.89 11.09 5.37
CA GLU A 4 -0.67 9.69 5.73
C GLU A 4 -0.90 9.40 7.22
N ASN A 5 -0.79 10.41 8.08
CA ASN A 5 -1.05 10.25 9.50
C ASN A 5 -2.54 10.04 9.80
N HIS A 6 -3.44 10.47 8.89
CA HIS A 6 -4.87 10.25 9.03
C HIS A 6 -5.28 8.82 8.69
N LEU A 7 -4.45 8.12 7.94
CA LEU A 7 -4.75 6.76 7.48
C LEU A 7 -4.60 5.73 8.59
N LYS A 8 -3.70 5.98 9.54
CA LYS A 8 -3.40 5.09 10.65
C LYS A 8 -2.95 3.70 10.23
N LEU A 9 -2.40 3.59 9.01
CA LEU A 9 -1.77 2.34 8.59
C LEU A 9 -0.44 2.15 9.32
N TYR A 10 -0.02 0.93 9.46
CA TYR A 10 1.24 0.63 10.12
C TYR A 10 1.88 -0.63 9.53
N VAL A 11 3.21 -0.67 9.60
CA VAL A 11 3.98 -1.84 9.18
C VAL A 11 3.84 -2.90 10.27
N ALA A 12 3.13 -3.98 9.96
CA ALA A 12 2.91 -5.07 10.89
C ALA A 12 4.05 -6.08 10.87
N GLU A 13 4.64 -6.29 9.70
CA GLU A 13 5.75 -7.24 9.52
C GLU A 13 6.73 -6.69 8.50
N ARG A 14 8.02 -7.00 8.72
CA ARG A 14 9.10 -6.70 7.79
C ARG A 14 9.66 -8.00 7.24
N HIS A 15 9.85 -8.04 5.92
CA HIS A 15 10.38 -9.21 5.21
C HIS A 15 11.65 -8.82 4.47
N SER A 16 12.41 -9.80 4.02
CA SER A 16 13.63 -9.53 3.23
C SER A 16 13.31 -8.85 1.89
N ASP A 17 12.09 -9.03 1.36
CA ASP A 17 11.66 -8.53 0.06
C ASP A 17 10.56 -7.46 0.15
N GLY A 18 10.23 -6.98 1.34
CA GLY A 18 9.20 -5.97 1.49
C GLY A 18 8.57 -5.92 2.87
N VAL A 19 7.28 -5.57 2.91
CA VAL A 19 6.57 -5.38 4.18
C VAL A 19 5.14 -5.88 4.08
N THR A 20 4.55 -6.13 5.26
CA THR A 20 3.10 -6.29 5.41
C THR A 20 2.58 -5.09 6.19
N VAL A 21 1.60 -4.40 5.63
CA VAL A 21 0.98 -3.20 6.21
C VAL A 21 -0.46 -3.52 6.56
N HIS A 22 -0.88 -3.13 7.76
CA HIS A 22 -2.28 -3.20 8.17
C HIS A 22 -2.93 -1.83 8.09
N PHE A 23 -4.14 -1.77 7.57
CA PHE A 23 -4.90 -0.54 7.41
C PHE A 23 -6.29 -0.70 8.05
N PRO A 24 -6.59 0.03 9.15
CA PRO A 24 -7.93 0.00 9.73
C PRO A 24 -8.93 0.71 8.82
N LEU A 25 -10.09 0.10 8.60
CA LEU A 25 -11.13 0.66 7.73
C LEU A 25 -12.02 1.60 8.53
N ALA A 26 -11.59 2.86 8.66
CA ALA A 26 -12.37 3.88 9.35
C ALA A 26 -13.60 4.27 8.52
N PRO A 27 -14.72 4.65 9.17
CA PRO A 27 -15.96 4.97 8.46
C PRO A 27 -15.82 6.05 7.39
N GLU A 28 -14.93 7.04 7.59
CA GLU A 28 -14.71 8.11 6.62
C GLU A 28 -14.10 7.65 5.30
N PHE A 29 -13.55 6.43 5.25
CA PHE A 29 -12.95 5.87 4.04
C PHE A 29 -13.91 4.96 3.27
N ILE A 30 -15.12 4.76 3.81
CA ILE A 30 -16.12 3.87 3.24
C ILE A 30 -17.09 4.70 2.40
N ASN A 31 -17.40 4.23 1.18
CA ASN A 31 -18.29 4.94 0.28
C ASN A 31 -19.76 4.66 0.64
N SER A 32 -20.70 5.26 -0.13
CA SER A 32 -22.13 5.13 0.10
C SER A 32 -22.67 3.69 -0.03
N GLN A 33 -21.88 2.80 -0.61
CA GLN A 33 -22.27 1.39 -0.81
C GLN A 33 -21.68 0.47 0.27
N GLY A 34 -21.03 1.03 1.27
CA GLY A 34 -20.43 0.24 2.35
C GLY A 34 -19.09 -0.38 2.00
N VAL A 35 -18.44 0.11 0.96
CA VAL A 35 -17.19 -0.44 0.42
C VAL A 35 -16.07 0.58 0.58
N LEU A 36 -14.86 0.12 0.86
CA LEU A 36 -13.68 0.98 0.90
C LEU A 36 -13.56 1.76 -0.41
N HIS A 37 -13.42 3.08 -0.30
CA HIS A 37 -13.30 3.94 -1.48
C HIS A 37 -12.09 3.53 -2.32
N GLY A 38 -12.30 3.40 -3.65
CA GLY A 38 -11.24 2.94 -4.55
C GLY A 38 -9.97 3.77 -4.50
N GLY A 39 -10.11 5.10 -4.34
CA GLY A 39 -8.97 5.98 -4.19
C GLY A 39 -8.18 5.72 -2.92
N ILE A 40 -8.84 5.29 -1.85
CA ILE A 40 -8.16 4.92 -0.60
C ILE A 40 -7.40 3.59 -0.79
N THR A 41 -7.98 2.63 -1.51
CA THR A 41 -7.26 1.41 -1.86
C THR A 41 -5.97 1.73 -2.61
N ALA A 42 -6.03 2.65 -3.57
CA ALA A 42 -4.84 3.10 -4.30
C ALA A 42 -3.83 3.77 -3.36
N THR A 43 -4.29 4.56 -2.40
CA THR A 43 -3.44 5.19 -1.40
C THR A 43 -2.72 4.15 -0.54
N ILE A 44 -3.43 3.10 -0.12
CA ILE A 44 -2.82 2.01 0.67
C ILE A 44 -1.70 1.34 -0.13
N ALA A 45 -1.95 1.07 -1.41
CA ALA A 45 -0.94 0.47 -2.28
C ALA A 45 0.31 1.36 -2.40
N ASP A 46 0.10 2.65 -2.61
CA ASP A 46 1.17 3.64 -2.72
C ASP A 46 2.00 3.71 -1.42
N GLU A 47 1.33 3.81 -0.29
CA GLU A 47 1.99 3.88 1.02
C GLU A 47 2.75 2.60 1.35
N ALA A 48 2.16 1.44 1.07
CA ALA A 48 2.81 0.16 1.31
C ALA A 48 4.09 0.00 0.47
N ALA A 49 4.05 0.45 -0.78
CA ALA A 49 5.21 0.44 -1.65
C ALA A 49 6.33 1.35 -1.11
N TRP A 50 5.98 2.51 -0.59
CA TRP A 50 6.95 3.42 0.02
C TRP A 50 7.62 2.78 1.24
N HIS A 51 6.83 2.12 2.10
CA HIS A 51 7.37 1.41 3.26
C HIS A 51 8.30 0.26 2.85
N ALA A 52 8.00 -0.42 1.74
CA ALA A 52 8.87 -1.47 1.23
C ALA A 52 10.23 -0.92 0.79
N ILE A 53 10.22 0.27 0.17
CA ILE A 53 11.45 0.95 -0.25
C ILE A 53 12.29 1.33 0.99
N GLU A 54 11.66 1.93 1.99
CA GLU A 54 12.37 2.32 3.20
C GLU A 54 12.91 1.11 3.97
N ASN A 55 12.15 0.02 3.97
CA ASN A 55 12.59 -1.23 4.57
C ASN A 55 13.87 -1.76 3.88
N HIS A 56 13.91 -1.67 2.56
CA HIS A 56 15.06 -2.14 1.77
C HIS A 56 16.33 -1.33 2.09
N PHE A 57 16.23 -0.01 2.10
CA PHE A 57 17.37 0.86 2.36
C PHE A 57 17.71 0.98 3.85
N GLY A 58 16.79 0.61 4.74
CA GLY A 58 17.00 0.68 6.18
C GLY A 58 17.04 2.09 6.74
N LYS A 59 16.48 3.07 6.02
CA LYS A 59 16.48 4.49 6.41
C LYS A 59 15.35 5.22 5.69
N PRO A 60 14.95 6.41 6.17
CA PRO A 60 14.08 7.30 5.42
C PRO A 60 14.68 7.58 4.04
N THR A 61 13.89 7.44 3.01
CA THR A 61 14.34 7.53 1.62
C THR A 61 13.54 8.59 0.89
N ASN A 62 14.24 9.54 0.25
CA ASN A 62 13.61 10.58 -0.52
C ASN A 62 13.25 10.04 -1.90
N CYS A 63 11.96 9.91 -2.18
CA CYS A 63 11.48 9.35 -3.43
C CYS A 63 10.07 9.86 -3.71
N THR A 64 9.64 9.73 -4.95
CA THR A 64 8.31 10.19 -5.37
C THR A 64 7.66 9.16 -6.28
N THR A 65 6.35 9.00 -6.16
CA THR A 65 5.56 8.11 -7.02
C THR A 65 5.57 8.66 -8.44
N THR A 66 5.92 7.81 -9.41
CA THR A 66 5.87 8.16 -10.83
C THR A 66 4.80 7.40 -11.58
N GLU A 67 4.40 6.23 -11.09
CA GLU A 67 3.32 5.45 -11.71
C GLU A 67 2.65 4.60 -10.64
N LEU A 68 1.33 4.52 -10.72
CA LEU A 68 0.51 3.71 -9.84
C LEU A 68 -0.60 3.10 -10.67
N LYS A 69 -0.64 1.77 -10.74
CA LYS A 69 -1.69 1.04 -11.42
C LYS A 69 -2.33 0.06 -10.46
N VAL A 70 -3.66 0.08 -10.36
CA VAL A 70 -4.43 -0.81 -9.49
C VAL A 70 -5.44 -1.59 -10.31
N ASN A 71 -5.50 -2.90 -10.09
CA ASN A 71 -6.57 -3.75 -10.56
C ASN A 71 -7.43 -4.14 -9.36
N TYR A 72 -8.71 -3.77 -9.40
CA TYR A 72 -9.68 -4.05 -8.34
C TYR A 72 -10.38 -5.36 -8.67
N LEU A 73 -10.26 -6.34 -7.78
CA LEU A 73 -10.78 -7.69 -8.01
C LEU A 73 -12.06 -7.96 -7.26
N ARG A 74 -12.23 -7.36 -6.08
CA ARG A 74 -13.44 -7.47 -5.26
C ARG A 74 -13.56 -6.31 -4.29
N PRO A 75 -14.79 -6.00 -3.83
CA PRO A 75 -14.99 -4.95 -2.83
C PRO A 75 -14.26 -5.26 -1.52
N ILE A 76 -13.76 -4.21 -0.87
CA ILE A 76 -13.12 -4.34 0.42
C ILE A 76 -14.08 -3.80 1.48
N MET A 77 -14.42 -4.64 2.43
CA MET A 77 -15.32 -4.33 3.53
C MET A 77 -14.77 -4.91 4.82
N GLY A 78 -15.40 -4.59 5.95
CA GLY A 78 -15.03 -5.12 7.25
C GLY A 78 -14.19 -4.13 8.03
N GLU A 79 -13.31 -4.64 8.88
CA GLU A 79 -12.60 -3.81 9.86
C GLU A 79 -11.21 -3.40 9.42
N LYS A 80 -10.59 -4.18 8.53
CA LYS A 80 -9.22 -3.90 8.10
C LYS A 80 -8.95 -4.42 6.69
N ALA A 81 -7.93 -3.84 6.07
CA ALA A 81 -7.29 -4.38 4.88
C ALA A 81 -5.82 -4.64 5.18
N VAL A 82 -5.22 -5.57 4.47
CA VAL A 82 -3.81 -5.93 4.62
C VAL A 82 -3.13 -5.78 3.27
N ALA A 83 -2.04 -5.03 3.23
CA ALA A 83 -1.26 -4.85 2.01
C ALA A 83 0.10 -5.54 2.15
N ARG A 84 0.36 -6.50 1.30
CA ARG A 84 1.67 -7.14 1.21
C ARG A 84 2.42 -6.52 0.04
N ALA A 85 3.42 -5.73 0.34
CA ALA A 85 4.24 -5.06 -0.66
C ALA A 85 5.54 -5.85 -0.88
N TYR A 86 5.82 -6.12 -2.15
CA TYR A 86 7.06 -6.77 -2.59
C TYR A 86 7.88 -5.78 -3.39
N LEU A 87 9.12 -5.53 -2.98
CA LEU A 87 10.02 -4.71 -3.76
C LEU A 87 10.61 -5.59 -4.88
N VAL A 88 10.06 -5.43 -6.08
CA VAL A 88 10.44 -6.25 -7.24
C VAL A 88 11.81 -5.85 -7.75
N ARG A 89 12.08 -4.54 -7.76
CA ARG A 89 13.37 -4.01 -8.19
C ARG A 89 13.71 -2.73 -7.46
N ALA A 90 14.91 -2.68 -6.91
CA ALA A 90 15.50 -1.46 -6.36
C ALA A 90 16.66 -1.06 -7.29
N GLY A 91 16.36 -0.24 -8.29
CA GLY A 91 17.36 0.27 -9.22
C GLY A 91 18.06 1.49 -8.67
N LYS A 92 18.96 2.06 -9.46
CA LYS A 92 19.68 3.28 -9.07
C LYS A 92 18.77 4.50 -9.06
N THR A 93 17.76 4.52 -9.93
CA THR A 93 16.86 5.65 -10.11
C THR A 93 15.42 5.27 -9.80
N LEU A 94 14.99 4.08 -10.21
CA LEU A 94 13.60 3.64 -10.08
C LEU A 94 13.50 2.40 -9.19
N CYS A 95 12.46 2.40 -8.36
CA CYS A 95 12.06 1.24 -7.56
C CYS A 95 10.66 0.82 -8.00
N VAL A 96 10.49 -0.47 -8.27
CA VAL A 96 9.20 -1.03 -8.67
C VAL A 96 8.73 -2.00 -7.61
N SER A 97 7.51 -1.81 -7.12
CA SER A 97 6.90 -2.69 -6.13
C SER A 97 5.61 -3.28 -6.67
N ARG A 98 5.32 -4.52 -6.26
CA ARG A 98 4.01 -5.13 -6.40
C ARG A 98 3.34 -5.13 -5.04
N VAL A 99 2.07 -4.76 -5.00
CA VAL A 99 1.29 -4.77 -3.75
C VAL A 99 0.05 -5.61 -3.95
N ASP A 100 -0.10 -6.63 -3.11
CA ASP A 100 -1.30 -7.43 -3.02
C ASP A 100 -2.11 -6.92 -1.83
N ILE A 101 -3.38 -6.55 -2.06
CA ILE A 101 -4.25 -6.06 -1.00
C ILE A 101 -5.30 -7.11 -0.70
N LEU A 102 -5.34 -7.54 0.56
CA LEU A 102 -6.26 -8.56 1.05
C LEU A 102 -7.37 -7.89 1.85
N ASP A 103 -8.58 -8.43 1.73
CA ASP A 103 -9.70 -7.98 2.54
C ASP A 103 -9.66 -8.60 3.94
N ASP A 104 -10.66 -8.28 4.78
CA ASP A 104 -10.73 -8.74 6.16
C ASP A 104 -10.90 -10.26 6.27
N ALA A 105 -11.39 -10.90 5.21
CA ALA A 105 -11.49 -12.36 5.11
C ALA A 105 -10.23 -13.01 4.52
N ASN A 106 -9.15 -12.23 4.37
CA ASN A 106 -7.87 -12.69 3.84
C ASN A 106 -7.96 -13.13 2.37
N GLN A 107 -8.88 -12.54 1.60
CA GLN A 107 -9.03 -12.80 0.17
C GLN A 107 -8.35 -11.68 -0.62
N LEU A 108 -7.72 -12.04 -1.73
CA LEU A 108 -7.07 -11.05 -2.60
C LEU A 108 -8.12 -10.13 -3.23
N ALA A 109 -8.08 -8.86 -2.89
CA ALA A 109 -9.08 -7.88 -3.30
C ALA A 109 -8.57 -6.90 -4.35
N ALA A 110 -7.26 -6.64 -4.39
CA ALA A 110 -6.65 -5.75 -5.37
C ALA A 110 -5.19 -6.11 -5.58
N ILE A 111 -4.68 -5.81 -6.77
CA ILE A 111 -3.26 -5.94 -7.10
C ILE A 111 -2.80 -4.60 -7.66
N ALA A 112 -1.65 -4.14 -7.22
CA ALA A 112 -1.08 -2.88 -7.71
C ALA A 112 0.38 -3.06 -8.11
N ILE A 113 0.79 -2.26 -9.10
CA ILE A 113 2.20 -2.04 -9.42
C ILE A 113 2.46 -0.56 -9.19
N VAL A 114 3.48 -0.28 -8.40
CA VAL A 114 3.81 1.09 -8.00
C VAL A 114 5.28 1.34 -8.31
N THR A 115 5.55 2.41 -9.04
CA THR A 115 6.91 2.83 -9.38
C THR A 115 7.23 4.13 -8.67
N TYR A 116 8.37 4.15 -7.98
CA TYR A 116 8.91 5.35 -7.34
C TYR A 116 10.23 5.74 -7.98
N MET A 117 10.46 7.04 -8.09
CA MET A 117 11.75 7.57 -8.50
C MET A 117 12.50 8.03 -7.25
N LEU A 118 13.74 7.59 -7.13
CA LEU A 118 14.64 8.06 -6.06
C LEU A 118 15.10 9.48 -6.38
N LEU A 119 15.07 10.35 -5.38
CA LEU A 119 15.43 11.75 -5.54
C LEU A 119 16.78 12.07 -4.92
#